data_d5b625ab9b6d08be89b2b0ed28b4577b
#
_entry.id   d5b625ab9b6d08be89b2b0ed28b4577b
#
_cell.length_a   1.000
_cell.length_b   1.000
_cell.length_c   1.000
_cell.angle_alpha   90.00
_cell.angle_beta   90.00
_cell.angle_gamma   90.00
#
_symmetry.space_group_name_H-M   'P 1'
#
loop_
_entity.id
_entity.type
_entity.pdbx_description
1 polymer ?
#
loop_
_entity_poly.entity_id
_entity_poly.type
_entity_poly.pdbx_seq_one_letter_code
_entity_poly.pdbx_strand_id
1 'polypeptide(L)'
;MSTQILPLDPEKRSSNTLEFKTSLAAKIVGQEEGVQALVDLYQVYCAGLNSPGRPVGNLLFLGPTGSGKTRIVEAAAEILFGDPRAIIKVDCAEFQHSHEIAKLIGSPPGYLGHRETHPLITQEALSANHTDKLKLSFLLFDEIEKASDALWQLLLGMLDKATLTLGDNRRVDLSQTVIFLTSNLGGGEITELMQGGIGFVQPKDKPITGLDQKVERTAIEAARRKFSPEFMNRLDKVVVFHPLQRDQLEEVLEIELGQVQQRVLETARGQFLFRVTPAAREFLLTEGTDQRYGARHLKRAIERNIVYPLANLLATEQVHVGDLVRIDWDGVAKALSFVRESEGALIETPEPMVSRAAAIQEARDGKAVDAPAVAAADASSAQSSLPAASPAAAPQGRKKPERS
;
A
#
# COMPACT_ATOMS: atom_id res chain seq x y z
N MET A 1 45.65 -6.85 26.31
CA MET A 1 44.34 -6.26 26.01
C MET A 1 43.27 -7.20 26.50
N SER A 2 42.49 -6.85 27.52
CA SER A 2 41.40 -7.67 28.00
C SER A 2 40.23 -7.54 27.04
N THR A 3 39.84 -8.63 26.39
CA THR A 3 38.68 -8.67 25.50
C THR A 3 37.44 -8.56 26.38
N GLN A 4 36.74 -7.43 26.35
CA GLN A 4 35.45 -7.32 27.00
C GLN A 4 34.43 -8.11 26.16
N ILE A 5 33.89 -9.16 26.76
CA ILE A 5 32.77 -9.92 26.18
C ILE A 5 31.49 -9.15 26.52
N LEU A 6 30.91 -8.50 25.52
CA LEU A 6 29.63 -7.79 25.64
C LEU A 6 28.52 -8.66 25.04
N PRO A 7 27.48 -9.02 25.79
CA PRO A 7 26.34 -9.73 25.23
C PRO A 7 25.60 -8.82 24.24
N LEU A 8 25.30 -9.36 23.08
CA LEU A 8 24.54 -8.68 22.03
C LEU A 8 23.08 -9.17 22.09
N ASP A 9 22.16 -8.26 21.82
CA ASP A 9 20.73 -8.57 21.72
C ASP A 9 20.31 -8.57 20.26
N PRO A 10 20.08 -9.75 19.66
CA PRO A 10 19.68 -9.86 18.25
C PRO A 10 18.23 -9.45 18.01
N GLU A 11 17.41 -9.29 19.05
CA GLU A 11 16.01 -8.85 18.91
C GLU A 11 15.87 -7.34 18.87
N LYS A 12 16.93 -6.60 19.21
CA LYS A 12 16.93 -5.15 19.17
C LYS A 12 16.80 -4.64 17.72
N ARG A 13 15.76 -3.85 17.47
CA ARG A 13 15.45 -3.28 16.16
C ARG A 13 15.95 -1.85 16.03
N SER A 14 16.27 -1.44 14.80
CA SER A 14 16.60 -0.04 14.51
C SER A 14 15.37 0.85 14.63
N SER A 15 15.58 2.16 14.86
CA SER A 15 14.50 3.16 14.91
C SER A 15 13.64 3.14 13.63
N ASN A 16 14.27 3.08 12.47
CA ASN A 16 13.56 3.03 11.17
C ASN A 16 12.69 1.77 11.04
N THR A 17 13.17 0.62 11.51
CA THR A 17 12.41 -0.64 11.49
C THR A 17 11.23 -0.59 12.45
N LEU A 18 11.41 0.03 13.63
CA LEU A 18 10.33 0.21 14.61
C LEU A 18 9.26 1.19 14.09
N GLU A 19 9.68 2.28 13.47
CA GLU A 19 8.76 3.25 12.85
C GLU A 19 7.96 2.61 11.72
N PHE A 20 8.63 1.85 10.84
CA PHE A 20 7.95 1.09 9.78
C PHE A 20 6.93 0.11 10.36
N LYS A 21 7.31 -0.66 11.40
CA LYS A 21 6.41 -1.60 12.10
C LYS A 21 5.18 -0.88 12.66
N THR A 22 5.39 0.20 13.41
CA THR A 22 4.30 0.95 14.06
C THR A 22 3.36 1.56 13.01
N SER A 23 3.91 2.15 11.96
CA SER A 23 3.13 2.76 10.88
C SER A 23 2.34 1.73 10.09
N LEU A 24 2.92 0.54 9.85
CA LEU A 24 2.24 -0.55 9.13
C LEU A 24 1.14 -1.18 9.99
N ALA A 25 1.40 -1.43 11.28
CA ALA A 25 0.41 -1.96 12.21
C ALA A 25 -0.79 -1.01 12.40
N ALA A 26 -0.59 0.30 12.32
CA ALA A 26 -1.68 1.28 12.39
C ALA A 26 -2.60 1.27 11.16
N LYS A 27 -2.19 0.66 10.04
CA LYS A 27 -2.95 0.60 8.77
C LYS A 27 -3.51 -0.79 8.47
N ILE A 28 -3.03 -1.82 9.15
CA ILE A 28 -3.35 -3.23 8.90
C ILE A 28 -3.85 -3.86 10.19
N VAL A 29 -5.10 -4.32 10.15
CA VAL A 29 -5.79 -4.89 11.31
C VAL A 29 -5.81 -6.42 11.19
N GLY A 30 -5.49 -7.11 12.29
CA GLY A 30 -5.66 -8.55 12.46
C GLY A 30 -4.77 -9.44 11.58
N GLN A 31 -3.63 -8.91 11.10
CA GLN A 31 -2.69 -9.64 10.25
C GLN A 31 -1.25 -9.46 10.74
N GLU A 32 -1.03 -9.75 12.00
CA GLU A 32 0.26 -9.51 12.69
C GLU A 32 1.41 -10.28 12.05
N GLU A 33 1.15 -11.51 11.57
CA GLU A 33 2.16 -12.31 10.87
C GLU A 33 2.60 -11.66 9.56
N GLY A 34 1.66 -11.09 8.81
CA GLY A 34 1.93 -10.34 7.59
C GLY A 34 2.77 -9.09 7.85
N VAL A 35 2.40 -8.32 8.88
CA VAL A 35 3.16 -7.14 9.33
C VAL A 35 4.58 -7.55 9.72
N GLN A 36 4.72 -8.61 10.54
CA GLN A 36 6.02 -9.08 11.02
C GLN A 36 6.91 -9.56 9.87
N ALA A 37 6.34 -10.28 8.89
CA ALA A 37 7.07 -10.76 7.71
C ALA A 37 7.68 -9.60 6.90
N LEU A 38 6.92 -8.53 6.68
CA LEU A 38 7.42 -7.34 5.99
C LEU A 38 8.47 -6.58 6.78
N VAL A 39 8.30 -6.47 8.09
CA VAL A 39 9.25 -5.81 8.99
C VAL A 39 10.58 -6.54 9.01
N ASP A 40 10.56 -7.87 9.09
CA ASP A 40 11.78 -8.69 9.08
C ASP A 40 12.51 -8.57 7.74
N LEU A 41 11.78 -8.61 6.63
CA LEU A 41 12.35 -8.42 5.30
C LEU A 41 12.97 -7.03 5.14
N TYR A 42 12.29 -5.98 5.57
CA TYR A 42 12.79 -4.61 5.53
C TYR A 42 14.05 -4.45 6.41
N GLN A 43 14.11 -5.12 7.55
CA GLN A 43 15.30 -5.12 8.42
C GLN A 43 16.51 -5.78 7.73
N VAL A 44 16.32 -6.92 7.06
CA VAL A 44 17.38 -7.61 6.29
C VAL A 44 17.86 -6.71 5.14
N TYR A 45 16.93 -6.07 4.43
CA TYR A 45 17.26 -5.12 3.37
C TYR A 45 18.08 -3.93 3.89
N CYS A 46 17.67 -3.28 4.98
CA CYS A 46 18.40 -2.17 5.58
C CYS A 46 19.80 -2.56 6.09
N ALA A 47 19.97 -3.80 6.52
CA ALA A 47 21.25 -4.35 6.94
C ALA A 47 22.19 -4.72 5.77
N GLY A 48 21.69 -4.69 4.52
CA GLY A 48 22.45 -5.10 3.33
C GLY A 48 22.79 -6.58 3.31
N LEU A 49 22.03 -7.44 4.00
CA LEU A 49 22.25 -8.88 4.11
C LEU A 49 21.42 -9.69 3.11
N ASN A 50 20.94 -9.05 2.05
CA ASN A 50 20.20 -9.73 0.99
C ASN A 50 21.07 -10.74 0.25
N SER A 51 20.48 -11.87 -0.16
CA SER A 51 21.18 -12.88 -0.96
C SER A 51 21.52 -12.33 -2.34
N PRO A 52 22.79 -12.35 -2.78
CA PRO A 52 23.18 -11.83 -4.09
C PRO A 52 22.53 -12.67 -5.21
N GLY A 53 22.06 -11.99 -6.26
CA GLY A 53 21.46 -12.63 -7.44
C GLY A 53 20.05 -13.19 -7.22
N ARG A 54 19.39 -12.84 -6.12
CA ARG A 54 17.99 -13.13 -5.84
C ARG A 54 17.21 -11.84 -5.54
N PRO A 55 15.87 -11.82 -5.69
CA PRO A 55 15.07 -10.70 -5.18
C PRO A 55 15.31 -10.47 -3.70
N VAL A 56 14.99 -9.27 -3.21
CA VAL A 56 15.09 -8.92 -1.78
C VAL A 56 14.24 -9.88 -0.94
N GLY A 57 13.09 -10.29 -1.46
CA GLY A 57 12.25 -11.32 -0.87
C GLY A 57 11.10 -11.72 -1.76
N ASN A 58 10.68 -12.97 -1.62
CA ASN A 58 9.58 -13.60 -2.34
C ASN A 58 8.52 -14.05 -1.33
N LEU A 59 7.42 -13.32 -1.22
CA LEU A 59 6.38 -13.56 -0.23
C LEU A 59 5.09 -14.04 -0.88
N LEU A 60 4.53 -15.14 -0.39
CA LEU A 60 3.22 -15.63 -0.80
C LEU A 60 2.19 -15.36 0.32
N PHE A 61 1.15 -14.61 -0.01
CA PHE A 61 0.04 -14.31 0.86
C PHE A 61 -1.17 -15.17 0.51
N LEU A 62 -1.54 -16.07 1.39
CA LEU A 62 -2.70 -16.97 1.27
C LEU A 62 -3.85 -16.49 2.14
N GLY A 63 -5.08 -16.75 1.75
CA GLY A 63 -6.25 -16.48 2.59
C GLY A 63 -7.48 -16.04 1.81
N PRO A 64 -8.62 -15.86 2.47
CA PRO A 64 -9.88 -15.52 1.81
C PRO A 64 -9.84 -14.12 1.18
N THR A 65 -10.77 -13.90 0.25
CA THR A 65 -10.96 -12.58 -0.36
C THR A 65 -11.33 -11.54 0.71
N GLY A 66 -10.75 -10.35 0.63
CA GLY A 66 -11.04 -9.26 1.57
C GLY A 66 -10.34 -9.35 2.94
N SER A 67 -9.39 -10.27 3.12
CA SER A 67 -8.57 -10.39 4.34
C SER A 67 -7.41 -9.39 4.44
N GLY A 68 -7.18 -8.56 3.42
CA GLY A 68 -6.15 -7.51 3.45
C GLY A 68 -4.84 -7.83 2.73
N LYS A 69 -4.72 -8.95 1.99
CA LYS A 69 -3.50 -9.38 1.28
C LYS A 69 -2.88 -8.30 0.38
N THR A 70 -3.68 -7.70 -0.48
CA THR A 70 -3.24 -6.61 -1.36
C THR A 70 -3.02 -5.31 -0.57
N ARG A 71 -3.89 -5.04 0.44
CA ARG A 71 -3.83 -3.81 1.25
C ARG A 71 -2.52 -3.67 2.03
N ILE A 72 -1.95 -4.77 2.54
CA ILE A 72 -0.69 -4.71 3.28
C ILE A 72 0.47 -4.27 2.38
N VAL A 73 0.49 -4.67 1.10
CA VAL A 73 1.49 -4.23 0.12
C VAL A 73 1.32 -2.75 -0.21
N GLU A 74 0.07 -2.31 -0.43
CA GLU A 74 -0.26 -0.91 -0.66
C GLU A 74 0.12 -0.02 0.54
N ALA A 75 -0.16 -0.48 1.78
CA ALA A 75 0.21 0.23 2.99
C ALA A 75 1.73 0.32 3.17
N ALA A 76 2.46 -0.75 2.86
CA ALA A 76 3.91 -0.75 2.91
C ALA A 76 4.51 0.21 1.86
N ALA A 77 3.96 0.24 0.65
CA ALA A 77 4.38 1.18 -0.40
C ALA A 77 4.10 2.63 0.00
N GLU A 78 2.94 2.91 0.56
CA GLU A 78 2.58 4.23 1.06
C GLU A 78 3.56 4.73 2.14
N ILE A 79 3.98 3.85 3.06
CA ILE A 79 4.91 4.20 4.14
C ILE A 79 6.33 4.40 3.61
N LEU A 80 6.79 3.55 2.69
CA LEU A 80 8.19 3.56 2.23
C LEU A 80 8.43 4.55 1.08
N PHE A 81 7.46 4.71 0.18
CA PHE A 81 7.59 5.52 -1.04
C PHE A 81 6.71 6.77 -1.03
N GLY A 82 5.76 6.89 -0.09
CA GLY A 82 4.82 8.02 0.00
C GLY A 82 3.58 7.88 -0.91
N ASP A 83 3.48 6.84 -1.74
CA ASP A 83 2.32 6.59 -2.60
C ASP A 83 1.92 5.11 -2.53
N PRO A 84 0.67 4.77 -2.17
CA PRO A 84 0.18 3.39 -2.17
C PRO A 84 0.17 2.74 -3.57
N ARG A 85 0.29 3.54 -4.64
CA ARG A 85 0.37 3.09 -6.03
C ARG A 85 1.79 2.85 -6.52
N ALA A 86 2.80 3.09 -5.70
CA ALA A 86 4.21 2.83 -6.00
C ALA A 86 4.53 1.33 -6.04
N ILE A 87 3.70 0.57 -6.77
CA ILE A 87 3.75 -0.89 -6.92
C ILE A 87 3.51 -1.22 -8.39
N ILE A 88 4.33 -2.08 -8.97
CA ILE A 88 3.99 -2.71 -10.25
C ILE A 88 3.03 -3.86 -9.94
N LYS A 89 1.76 -3.68 -10.28
CA LYS A 89 0.71 -4.68 -10.03
C LYS A 89 0.38 -5.45 -11.30
N VAL A 90 0.43 -6.77 -11.21
CA VAL A 90 0.07 -7.72 -12.27
C VAL A 90 -1.13 -8.52 -11.79
N ASP A 91 -2.29 -8.34 -12.42
CA ASP A 91 -3.47 -9.19 -12.20
C ASP A 91 -3.30 -10.48 -13.01
N CYS A 92 -3.05 -11.60 -12.32
CA CYS A 92 -2.83 -12.88 -12.99
C CYS A 92 -4.09 -13.42 -13.69
N ALA A 93 -5.27 -12.88 -13.39
CA ALA A 93 -6.49 -13.21 -14.13
C ALA A 93 -6.47 -12.72 -15.58
N GLU A 94 -5.64 -11.71 -15.90
CA GLU A 94 -5.43 -11.23 -17.27
C GLU A 94 -4.40 -12.08 -18.06
N PHE A 95 -3.75 -13.07 -17.41
CA PHE A 95 -2.68 -13.89 -17.97
C PHE A 95 -2.99 -15.39 -17.95
N GLN A 96 -4.26 -15.72 -18.22
CA GLN A 96 -4.73 -17.11 -18.25
C GLN A 96 -4.26 -17.86 -19.50
N HIS A 97 -3.93 -17.13 -20.58
CA HIS A 97 -3.46 -17.72 -21.83
C HIS A 97 -2.00 -17.34 -22.12
N SER A 98 -1.26 -18.27 -22.73
CA SER A 98 0.16 -18.09 -22.98
C SER A 98 0.52 -16.90 -23.88
N HIS A 99 -0.36 -16.47 -24.78
CA HIS A 99 -0.11 -15.34 -25.66
C HIS A 99 -0.19 -13.98 -24.94
N GLU A 100 -0.85 -13.92 -23.77
CA GLU A 100 -0.99 -12.69 -22.97
C GLU A 100 0.30 -12.27 -22.29
N ILE A 101 1.28 -13.20 -22.17
CA ILE A 101 2.62 -12.91 -21.64
C ILE A 101 3.30 -11.75 -22.38
N ALA A 102 3.00 -11.56 -23.65
CA ALA A 102 3.51 -10.43 -24.42
C ALA A 102 3.18 -9.06 -23.79
N LYS A 103 2.05 -8.94 -23.08
CA LYS A 103 1.71 -7.71 -22.31
C LYS A 103 2.71 -7.45 -21.18
N LEU A 104 3.26 -8.51 -20.58
CA LEU A 104 4.17 -8.42 -19.45
C LEU A 104 5.62 -8.12 -19.88
N ILE A 105 6.10 -8.82 -20.90
CA ILE A 105 7.50 -8.79 -21.33
C ILE A 105 7.73 -8.11 -22.69
N GLY A 106 6.67 -7.69 -23.37
CA GLY A 106 6.74 -7.19 -24.75
C GLY A 106 6.74 -8.31 -25.80
N SER A 107 6.45 -7.95 -27.05
CA SER A 107 6.51 -8.87 -28.18
C SER A 107 7.90 -8.91 -28.81
N PRO A 108 8.41 -10.08 -29.27
CA PRO A 108 9.67 -10.15 -29.98
C PRO A 108 9.68 -9.30 -31.27
N PRO A 109 10.85 -8.79 -31.68
CA PRO A 109 11.00 -8.08 -32.95
C PRO A 109 10.54 -8.95 -34.13
N GLY A 110 9.74 -8.34 -35.03
CA GLY A 110 9.21 -9.02 -36.22
C GLY A 110 7.83 -9.65 -36.05
N TYR A 111 7.28 -9.72 -34.86
CA TYR A 111 5.89 -10.14 -34.66
C TYR A 111 4.92 -8.97 -34.85
N LEU A 112 3.71 -9.28 -35.34
CA LEU A 112 2.61 -8.32 -35.41
C LEU A 112 2.32 -7.76 -34.00
N GLY A 113 2.27 -6.43 -33.86
CA GLY A 113 2.06 -5.76 -32.57
C GLY A 113 3.33 -5.45 -31.77
N HIS A 114 4.55 -5.78 -32.24
CA HIS A 114 5.79 -5.47 -31.52
C HIS A 114 5.95 -3.97 -31.17
N ARG A 115 5.50 -3.06 -32.03
CA ARG A 115 5.57 -1.61 -31.78
C ARG A 115 4.46 -1.08 -30.85
N GLU A 116 3.42 -1.86 -30.65
CA GLU A 116 2.23 -1.47 -29.89
C GLU A 116 2.22 -2.06 -28.48
N THR A 117 2.99 -3.14 -28.26
CA THR A 117 3.03 -3.84 -26.96
C THR A 117 4.25 -3.38 -26.16
N HIS A 118 4.00 -2.44 -25.25
CA HIS A 118 5.04 -2.03 -24.28
C HIS A 118 5.04 -2.99 -23.09
N PRO A 119 6.23 -3.51 -22.68
CA PRO A 119 6.31 -4.39 -21.53
C PRO A 119 5.91 -3.66 -20.24
N LEU A 120 5.14 -4.34 -19.39
CA LEU A 120 4.71 -3.80 -18.10
C LEU A 120 5.88 -3.72 -17.10
N ILE A 121 6.75 -4.76 -17.09
CA ILE A 121 7.89 -4.81 -16.18
C ILE A 121 9.14 -4.36 -16.96
N THR A 122 9.58 -3.14 -16.71
CA THR A 122 10.80 -2.57 -17.27
C THR A 122 11.71 -2.07 -16.14
N GLN A 123 13.00 -1.86 -16.44
CA GLN A 123 13.94 -1.34 -15.45
C GLN A 123 13.56 0.07 -15.02
N GLU A 124 13.05 0.88 -15.94
CA GLU A 124 12.58 2.23 -15.69
C GLU A 124 11.37 2.22 -14.75
N ALA A 125 10.40 1.32 -14.97
CA ALA A 125 9.23 1.18 -14.11
C ALA A 125 9.61 0.71 -12.69
N LEU A 126 10.55 -0.21 -12.56
CA LEU A 126 11.05 -0.67 -11.26
C LEU A 126 11.75 0.46 -10.50
N SER A 127 12.58 1.24 -11.18
CA SER A 127 13.35 2.32 -10.54
C SER A 127 12.60 3.63 -10.39
N ALA A 128 11.35 3.74 -10.86
CA ALA A 128 10.57 4.97 -10.85
C ALA A 128 10.41 5.61 -9.46
N ASN A 129 10.32 4.78 -8.42
CA ASN A 129 10.15 5.21 -7.03
C ASN A 129 11.44 5.09 -6.20
N HIS A 130 12.60 4.84 -6.85
CA HIS A 130 13.88 4.80 -6.17
C HIS A 130 14.31 6.21 -5.73
N THR A 131 14.90 6.28 -4.55
CA THR A 131 15.56 7.48 -4.03
C THR A 131 17.02 7.17 -3.71
N ASP A 132 17.83 8.17 -3.42
CA ASP A 132 19.23 7.96 -3.03
C ASP A 132 19.38 7.09 -1.77
N LYS A 133 18.36 7.12 -0.90
CA LYS A 133 18.35 6.38 0.38
C LYS A 133 17.66 5.03 0.30
N LEU A 134 16.71 4.86 -0.61
CA LEU A 134 15.89 3.65 -0.72
C LEU A 134 15.82 3.22 -2.19
N LYS A 135 16.54 2.16 -2.54
CA LYS A 135 16.53 1.54 -3.86
C LYS A 135 15.77 0.23 -3.79
N LEU A 136 14.48 0.30 -3.54
CA LEU A 136 13.60 -0.84 -3.38
C LEU A 136 12.39 -0.68 -4.30
N SER A 137 11.96 -1.77 -4.91
CA SER A 137 10.78 -1.82 -5.77
C SER A 137 9.82 -2.87 -5.28
N PHE A 138 8.52 -2.64 -5.47
CA PHE A 138 7.48 -3.62 -5.18
C PHE A 138 6.85 -4.12 -6.47
N LEU A 139 6.80 -5.44 -6.60
CA LEU A 139 6.15 -6.15 -7.70
C LEU A 139 5.13 -7.11 -7.10
N LEU A 140 3.86 -6.92 -7.44
CA LEU A 140 2.74 -7.68 -6.90
C LEU A 140 2.05 -8.48 -8.02
N PHE A 141 2.05 -9.81 -7.89
CA PHE A 141 1.23 -10.73 -8.68
C PHE A 141 -0.03 -11.09 -7.89
N ASP A 142 -1.17 -10.55 -8.31
CA ASP A 142 -2.46 -10.76 -7.64
C ASP A 142 -3.18 -11.98 -8.26
N GLU A 143 -3.77 -12.84 -7.42
CA GLU A 143 -4.51 -14.05 -7.79
C GLU A 143 -3.69 -15.04 -8.63
N ILE A 144 -2.48 -15.36 -8.15
CA ILE A 144 -1.50 -16.17 -8.87
C ILE A 144 -2.01 -17.58 -9.26
N GLU A 145 -3.01 -18.12 -8.57
CA GLU A 145 -3.64 -19.40 -8.90
C GLU A 145 -4.31 -19.43 -10.27
N LYS A 146 -4.59 -18.26 -10.85
CA LYS A 146 -5.22 -18.10 -12.18
C LYS A 146 -4.21 -18.00 -13.32
N ALA A 147 -2.93 -17.89 -13.00
CA ALA A 147 -1.85 -17.73 -13.98
C ALA A 147 -1.75 -18.93 -14.93
N SER A 148 -1.41 -18.65 -16.21
CA SER A 148 -1.07 -19.67 -17.19
C SER A 148 0.29 -20.33 -16.89
N ASP A 149 0.52 -21.52 -17.46
CA ASP A 149 1.80 -22.22 -17.33
C ASP A 149 2.99 -21.38 -17.84
N ALA A 150 2.76 -20.56 -18.84
CA ALA A 150 3.80 -19.68 -19.37
C ALA A 150 4.19 -18.58 -18.37
N LEU A 151 3.23 -18.02 -17.62
CA LEU A 151 3.52 -17.07 -16.55
C LEU A 151 4.24 -17.77 -15.37
N TRP A 152 3.87 -19.02 -15.05
CA TRP A 152 4.57 -19.82 -14.06
C TRP A 152 6.04 -20.01 -14.37
N GLN A 153 6.37 -20.40 -15.62
CA GLN A 153 7.77 -20.56 -16.05
C GLN A 153 8.57 -19.27 -15.96
N LEU A 154 7.94 -18.15 -16.29
CA LEU A 154 8.57 -16.84 -16.18
C LEU A 154 8.87 -16.48 -14.72
N LEU A 155 7.88 -16.69 -13.82
CA LEU A 155 8.02 -16.43 -12.39
C LEU A 155 9.13 -17.25 -11.74
N LEU A 156 9.28 -18.53 -12.12
CA LEU A 156 10.36 -19.38 -11.61
C LEU A 156 11.75 -18.77 -11.86
N GLY A 157 11.94 -18.16 -13.04
CA GLY A 157 13.17 -17.44 -13.36
C GLY A 157 13.37 -16.17 -12.54
N MET A 158 12.31 -15.41 -12.37
CA MET A 158 12.34 -14.15 -11.60
C MET A 158 12.63 -14.40 -10.11
N LEU A 159 11.96 -15.37 -9.51
CA LEU A 159 12.09 -15.70 -8.08
C LEU A 159 13.48 -16.27 -7.73
N ASP A 160 14.12 -16.97 -8.65
CA ASP A 160 15.39 -17.65 -8.40
C ASP A 160 16.61 -16.81 -8.75
N LYS A 161 16.56 -16.10 -9.88
CA LYS A 161 17.72 -15.40 -10.46
C LYS A 161 17.58 -13.87 -10.47
N ALA A 162 16.52 -13.33 -9.91
CA ALA A 162 16.21 -11.89 -9.96
C ALA A 162 16.34 -11.29 -11.37
N THR A 163 16.04 -12.05 -12.42
CA THR A 163 16.23 -11.61 -13.81
C THR A 163 15.00 -11.93 -14.63
N LEU A 164 14.51 -10.93 -15.38
CA LEU A 164 13.48 -11.07 -16.38
C LEU A 164 14.03 -10.70 -17.75
N THR A 165 13.91 -11.61 -18.72
CA THR A 165 14.26 -11.34 -20.12
C THR A 165 13.01 -10.89 -20.86
N LEU A 166 13.08 -9.69 -21.44
CA LEU A 166 12.01 -9.10 -22.25
C LEU A 166 11.97 -9.73 -23.65
N GLY A 167 10.87 -9.50 -24.36
CA GLY A 167 10.69 -9.99 -25.74
C GLY A 167 11.75 -9.48 -26.74
N ASP A 168 12.36 -8.34 -26.47
CA ASP A 168 13.46 -7.74 -27.24
C ASP A 168 14.88 -8.17 -26.76
N ASN A 169 14.98 -9.19 -25.92
CA ASN A 169 16.18 -9.71 -25.28
C ASN A 169 16.85 -8.76 -24.26
N ARG A 170 16.30 -7.63 -23.94
CA ARG A 170 16.78 -6.82 -22.79
C ARG A 170 16.55 -7.61 -21.52
N ARG A 171 17.44 -7.43 -20.55
CA ARG A 171 17.32 -8.03 -19.22
C ARG A 171 16.95 -6.96 -18.21
N VAL A 172 15.98 -7.28 -17.39
CA VAL A 172 15.53 -6.47 -16.23
C VAL A 172 16.08 -7.12 -14.97
N ASP A 173 16.76 -6.34 -14.15
CA ASP A 173 17.31 -6.77 -12.86
C ASP A 173 16.28 -6.53 -11.75
N LEU A 174 15.90 -7.60 -11.04
CA LEU A 174 14.97 -7.63 -9.93
C LEU A 174 15.66 -7.79 -8.57
N SER A 175 17.00 -7.66 -8.50
CA SER A 175 17.77 -7.85 -7.26
C SER A 175 17.40 -6.85 -6.15
N GLN A 176 16.81 -5.72 -6.51
CA GLN A 176 16.30 -4.69 -5.57
C GLN A 176 14.77 -4.71 -5.47
N THR A 177 14.14 -5.84 -5.79
CA THR A 177 12.69 -5.97 -5.83
C THR A 177 12.19 -6.93 -4.74
N VAL A 178 11.12 -6.57 -4.06
CA VAL A 178 10.31 -7.51 -3.29
C VAL A 178 9.18 -7.99 -4.19
N ILE A 179 9.08 -9.31 -4.34
CA ILE A 179 8.02 -9.94 -5.11
C ILE A 179 6.95 -10.47 -4.15
N PHE A 180 5.77 -9.91 -4.29
CA PHE A 180 4.58 -10.33 -3.58
C PHE A 180 3.69 -11.16 -4.50
N LEU A 181 3.17 -12.25 -3.97
CA LEU A 181 2.22 -13.10 -4.66
C LEU A 181 1.00 -13.25 -3.76
N THR A 182 -0.20 -13.03 -4.28
CA THR A 182 -1.42 -13.26 -3.50
C THR A 182 -2.19 -14.42 -4.08
N SER A 183 -2.88 -15.15 -3.22
CA SER A 183 -3.76 -16.25 -3.63
C SER A 183 -4.95 -16.39 -2.70
N ASN A 184 -6.09 -16.76 -3.27
CA ASN A 184 -7.34 -17.05 -2.54
C ASN A 184 -7.50 -18.55 -2.24
N LEU A 185 -6.48 -19.37 -2.51
CA LEU A 185 -6.51 -20.81 -2.23
C LEU A 185 -6.73 -21.07 -0.74
N GLY A 186 -7.53 -22.08 -0.45
CA GLY A 186 -7.92 -22.44 0.91
C GLY A 186 -8.97 -21.50 1.53
N GLY A 187 -9.31 -20.35 0.91
CA GLY A 187 -10.22 -19.37 1.48
C GLY A 187 -11.63 -19.91 1.76
N GLY A 188 -12.16 -20.76 0.90
CA GLY A 188 -13.44 -21.44 1.12
C GLY A 188 -13.38 -22.42 2.30
N GLU A 189 -12.38 -23.30 2.32
CA GLU A 189 -12.15 -24.28 3.39
C GLU A 189 -11.93 -23.58 4.75
N ILE A 190 -11.19 -22.46 4.75
CA ILE A 190 -10.97 -21.63 5.95
C ILE A 190 -12.30 -21.04 6.45
N THR A 191 -13.12 -20.50 5.55
CA THR A 191 -14.42 -19.93 5.92
C THR A 191 -15.35 -20.99 6.50
N GLU A 192 -15.39 -22.18 5.93
CA GLU A 192 -16.16 -23.31 6.45
C GLU A 192 -15.67 -23.78 7.83
N LEU A 193 -14.37 -23.83 8.04
CA LEU A 193 -13.78 -24.15 9.35
C LEU A 193 -14.17 -23.14 10.44
N MET A 194 -14.23 -21.86 10.11
CA MET A 194 -14.63 -20.81 11.05
C MET A 194 -16.14 -20.76 11.32
N GLN A 195 -16.97 -21.19 10.37
CA GLN A 195 -18.43 -21.27 10.55
C GLN A 195 -18.88 -22.48 11.42
N GLY A 196 -17.93 -23.32 11.88
CA GLY A 196 -18.26 -24.55 12.58
C GLY A 196 -18.89 -25.54 11.60
N GLY A 197 -18.09 -26.46 11.04
CA GLY A 197 -18.55 -27.46 10.06
C GLY A 197 -19.86 -28.12 10.48
N ILE A 198 -20.69 -28.46 9.50
CA ILE A 198 -22.02 -29.03 9.65
C ILE A 198 -22.03 -30.12 10.74
N GLY A 199 -22.57 -29.81 11.93
CA GLY A 199 -22.89 -30.80 12.94
C GLY A 199 -22.40 -30.59 14.36
N PHE A 200 -21.59 -29.59 14.69
CA PHE A 200 -21.17 -29.33 16.07
C PHE A 200 -21.44 -27.90 16.50
N VAL A 201 -22.46 -27.69 17.32
CA VAL A 201 -22.61 -26.45 18.12
C VAL A 201 -21.45 -26.40 19.10
N GLN A 202 -20.45 -25.57 18.83
CA GLN A 202 -19.39 -25.32 19.81
C GLN A 202 -19.90 -24.39 20.90
N PRO A 203 -19.63 -24.69 22.19
CA PRO A 203 -19.89 -23.75 23.28
C PRO A 203 -19.03 -22.51 23.09
N LYS A 204 -19.61 -21.32 23.33
CA LYS A 204 -19.01 -19.98 23.15
C LYS A 204 -17.75 -19.66 23.99
N ASP A 205 -17.23 -20.61 24.78
CA ASP A 205 -16.24 -20.35 25.84
C ASP A 205 -14.97 -21.23 25.77
N LYS A 206 -14.53 -21.68 24.58
CA LYS A 206 -13.20 -22.33 24.51
C LYS A 206 -12.19 -21.46 23.78
N PRO A 207 -10.97 -21.27 24.36
CA PRO A 207 -9.90 -20.48 23.75
C PRO A 207 -9.46 -21.08 22.41
N ILE A 208 -9.28 -20.21 21.43
CA ILE A 208 -9.13 -20.40 19.99
C ILE A 208 -7.77 -21.01 19.58
N THR A 209 -6.90 -21.38 20.52
CA THR A 209 -5.50 -21.81 20.30
C THR A 209 -5.29 -22.99 19.34
N GLY A 210 -6.32 -23.68 18.90
CA GLY A 210 -6.22 -24.76 17.91
C GLY A 210 -6.81 -24.45 16.54
N LEU A 211 -7.56 -23.34 16.39
CA LEU A 211 -8.24 -23.00 15.15
C LEU A 211 -7.28 -22.32 14.16
N ASP A 212 -6.43 -21.40 14.65
CA ASP A 212 -5.48 -20.68 13.82
C ASP A 212 -4.49 -21.65 13.16
N GLN A 213 -3.98 -22.63 13.91
CA GLN A 213 -3.10 -23.67 13.35
C GLN A 213 -3.79 -24.55 12.31
N LYS A 214 -5.10 -24.80 12.45
CA LYS A 214 -5.85 -25.53 11.45
C LYS A 214 -6.06 -24.71 10.20
N VAL A 215 -6.39 -23.44 10.34
CA VAL A 215 -6.52 -22.48 9.23
C VAL A 215 -5.22 -22.40 8.45
N GLU A 216 -4.12 -22.21 9.13
CA GLU A 216 -2.78 -22.14 8.53
C GLU A 216 -2.44 -23.42 7.77
N ARG A 217 -2.61 -24.58 8.41
CA ARG A 217 -2.36 -25.88 7.78
C ARG A 217 -3.23 -26.08 6.53
N THR A 218 -4.53 -25.77 6.61
CA THR A 218 -5.46 -25.91 5.49
C THR A 218 -5.06 -25.03 4.31
N ALA A 219 -4.67 -23.77 4.56
CA ALA A 219 -4.21 -22.86 3.53
C ALA A 219 -2.93 -23.37 2.85
N ILE A 220 -1.94 -23.79 3.64
CA ILE A 220 -0.67 -24.32 3.12
C ILE A 220 -0.89 -25.61 2.34
N GLU A 221 -1.76 -26.52 2.79
CA GLU A 221 -2.10 -27.74 2.08
C GLU A 221 -2.81 -27.44 0.75
N ALA A 222 -3.72 -26.48 0.72
CA ALA A 222 -4.37 -26.03 -0.52
C ALA A 222 -3.36 -25.45 -1.51
N ALA A 223 -2.41 -24.63 -1.03
CA ALA A 223 -1.33 -24.11 -1.84
C ALA A 223 -0.42 -25.23 -2.41
N ARG A 224 -0.01 -26.22 -1.57
CA ARG A 224 0.81 -27.37 -2.00
C ARG A 224 0.10 -28.29 -3.00
N ARG A 225 -1.21 -28.34 -3.00
CA ARG A 225 -2.00 -29.09 -4.01
C ARG A 225 -2.00 -28.40 -5.37
N LYS A 226 -1.95 -27.06 -5.38
CA LYS A 226 -2.04 -26.26 -6.60
C LYS A 226 -0.66 -25.93 -7.17
N PHE A 227 0.30 -25.59 -6.33
CA PHE A 227 1.61 -25.10 -6.71
C PHE A 227 2.64 -26.23 -6.69
N SER A 228 3.55 -26.23 -7.65
CA SER A 228 4.62 -27.23 -7.70
C SER A 228 5.57 -27.08 -6.51
N PRO A 229 6.19 -28.16 -6.03
CA PRO A 229 7.22 -28.10 -5.00
C PRO A 229 8.39 -27.17 -5.38
N GLU A 230 8.71 -27.12 -6.66
CA GLU A 230 9.77 -26.24 -7.19
C GLU A 230 9.46 -24.77 -6.96
N PHE A 231 8.21 -24.34 -7.20
CA PHE A 231 7.76 -22.99 -6.93
C PHE A 231 7.77 -22.69 -5.43
N MET A 232 7.20 -23.58 -4.60
CA MET A 232 7.13 -23.39 -3.15
C MET A 232 8.51 -23.25 -2.51
N ASN A 233 9.53 -23.92 -3.03
CA ASN A 233 10.91 -23.86 -2.54
C ASN A 233 11.64 -22.55 -2.91
N ARG A 234 11.07 -21.70 -3.77
CA ARG A 234 11.64 -20.39 -4.15
C ARG A 234 11.03 -19.23 -3.37
N LEU A 235 10.03 -19.53 -2.56
CA LEU A 235 9.42 -18.56 -1.65
C LEU A 235 10.24 -18.48 -0.37
N ASP A 236 10.47 -17.24 0.09
CA ASP A 236 11.17 -17.01 1.35
C ASP A 236 10.21 -17.15 2.54
N LYS A 237 8.95 -16.74 2.36
CA LYS A 237 7.91 -16.92 3.37
C LYS A 237 6.52 -17.09 2.74
N VAL A 238 5.71 -17.97 3.34
CA VAL A 238 4.27 -18.11 3.09
C VAL A 238 3.57 -17.56 4.31
N VAL A 239 2.69 -16.59 4.13
CA VAL A 239 1.92 -15.94 5.20
C VAL A 239 0.45 -16.19 4.99
N VAL A 240 -0.24 -16.66 6.02
CA VAL A 240 -1.67 -16.94 5.98
C VAL A 240 -2.44 -15.77 6.58
N PHE A 241 -3.30 -15.18 5.78
CA PHE A 241 -4.22 -14.12 6.17
C PHE A 241 -5.52 -14.71 6.69
N HIS A 242 -5.87 -14.35 7.91
CA HIS A 242 -7.09 -14.82 8.55
C HIS A 242 -8.31 -14.00 8.12
N PRO A 243 -9.51 -14.59 8.09
CA PRO A 243 -10.75 -13.82 7.96
C PRO A 243 -10.87 -12.82 9.10
N LEU A 244 -11.27 -11.60 8.79
CA LEU A 244 -11.45 -10.56 9.79
C LEU A 244 -12.67 -10.86 10.67
N GLN A 245 -12.52 -10.74 11.97
CA GLN A 245 -13.57 -10.84 12.96
C GLN A 245 -14.31 -9.50 13.09
N ARG A 246 -15.45 -9.50 13.83
CA ARG A 246 -16.30 -8.33 13.94
C ARG A 246 -15.58 -7.12 14.57
N ASP A 247 -14.85 -7.33 15.65
CA ASP A 247 -14.03 -6.32 16.31
C ASP A 247 -12.98 -5.72 15.37
N GLN A 248 -12.34 -6.56 14.59
CA GLN A 248 -11.38 -6.13 13.56
C GLN A 248 -12.06 -5.37 12.41
N LEU A 249 -13.28 -5.75 12.02
CA LEU A 249 -14.05 -5.01 11.03
C LEU A 249 -14.49 -3.63 11.55
N GLU A 250 -14.73 -3.49 12.85
CA GLU A 250 -14.97 -2.19 13.50
C GLU A 250 -13.74 -1.27 13.39
N GLU A 251 -12.54 -1.79 13.65
CA GLU A 251 -11.30 -1.04 13.46
C GLU A 251 -11.08 -0.67 11.98
N VAL A 252 -11.34 -1.59 11.06
CA VAL A 252 -11.27 -1.32 9.61
C VAL A 252 -12.28 -0.24 9.21
N LEU A 253 -13.48 -0.24 9.76
CA LEU A 253 -14.49 0.80 9.53
C LEU A 253 -13.96 2.17 9.93
N GLU A 254 -13.37 2.31 11.11
CA GLU A 254 -12.79 3.59 11.56
C GLU A 254 -11.66 4.08 10.63
N ILE A 255 -10.78 3.17 10.20
CA ILE A 255 -9.71 3.52 9.26
C ILE A 255 -10.29 4.01 7.91
N GLU A 256 -11.28 3.31 7.35
CA GLU A 256 -11.90 3.69 6.08
C GLU A 256 -12.71 5.00 6.20
N LEU A 257 -13.43 5.22 7.31
CA LEU A 257 -14.11 6.49 7.59
C LEU A 257 -13.11 7.65 7.71
N GLY A 258 -11.97 7.43 8.36
CA GLY A 258 -10.88 8.40 8.43
C GLY A 258 -10.33 8.76 7.04
N GLN A 259 -10.18 7.77 6.15
CA GLN A 259 -9.76 8.01 4.75
C GLN A 259 -10.82 8.81 3.96
N VAL A 260 -12.11 8.54 4.19
CA VAL A 260 -13.19 9.34 3.59
C VAL A 260 -13.13 10.78 4.10
N GLN A 261 -12.95 10.99 5.41
CA GLN A 261 -12.81 12.33 5.98
C GLN A 261 -11.61 13.08 5.39
N GLN A 262 -10.47 12.40 5.24
CA GLN A 262 -9.29 13.00 4.61
C GLN A 262 -9.58 13.43 3.16
N ARG A 263 -10.22 12.56 2.36
CA ARG A 263 -10.64 12.91 0.99
C ARG A 263 -11.56 14.13 0.94
N VAL A 264 -12.48 14.26 1.90
CA VAL A 264 -13.37 15.42 2.01
C VAL A 264 -12.57 16.69 2.29
N LEU A 265 -11.60 16.64 3.19
CA LEU A 265 -10.75 17.78 3.54
C LEU A 265 -9.82 18.22 2.40
N GLU A 266 -9.37 17.28 1.56
CA GLU A 266 -8.53 17.56 0.40
C GLU A 266 -9.31 18.10 -0.81
N THR A 267 -10.63 18.02 -0.79
CA THR A 267 -11.47 18.47 -1.90
C THR A 267 -11.64 19.99 -1.90
N ALA A 268 -11.30 20.65 -3.02
CA ALA A 268 -11.36 22.10 -3.16
C ALA A 268 -12.78 22.72 -3.01
N ARG A 269 -13.84 21.91 -3.16
CA ARG A 269 -15.24 22.38 -3.16
C ARG A 269 -15.96 22.29 -1.83
N GLY A 270 -15.38 21.64 -0.81
CA GLY A 270 -16.09 21.48 0.45
C GLY A 270 -15.22 20.85 1.52
N GLN A 271 -14.52 21.68 2.29
CA GLN A 271 -13.84 21.24 3.50
C GLN A 271 -14.84 21.27 4.65
N PHE A 272 -15.41 20.12 4.99
CA PHE A 272 -16.32 19.98 6.12
C PHE A 272 -15.95 18.74 6.94
N LEU A 273 -16.41 18.69 8.17
CA LEU A 273 -16.28 17.51 9.01
C LEU A 273 -17.58 16.73 9.03
N PHE A 274 -17.47 15.42 9.12
CA PHE A 274 -18.61 14.57 9.44
C PHE A 274 -18.30 13.67 10.63
N ARG A 275 -19.34 13.32 11.38
CA ARG A 275 -19.26 12.30 12.41
C ARG A 275 -20.32 11.24 12.20
N VAL A 276 -19.97 10.00 12.42
CA VAL A 276 -20.87 8.86 12.30
C VAL A 276 -21.27 8.42 13.71
N THR A 277 -22.56 8.33 13.97
CA THR A 277 -23.07 7.88 15.27
C THR A 277 -22.83 6.40 15.48
N PRO A 278 -22.84 5.89 16.73
CA PRO A 278 -22.72 4.44 16.99
C PRO A 278 -23.80 3.61 16.29
N ALA A 279 -25.04 4.14 16.18
CA ALA A 279 -26.12 3.46 15.45
C ALA A 279 -25.82 3.36 13.95
N ALA A 280 -25.30 4.43 13.32
CA ALA A 280 -24.91 4.41 11.92
C ALA A 280 -23.70 3.50 11.65
N ARG A 281 -22.75 3.39 12.59
CA ARG A 281 -21.64 2.43 12.52
C ARG A 281 -22.15 0.99 12.54
N GLU A 282 -23.06 0.67 13.43
CA GLU A 282 -23.68 -0.64 13.52
C GLU A 282 -24.44 -1.01 12.24
N PHE A 283 -25.14 -0.04 11.66
CA PHE A 283 -25.78 -0.20 10.35
C PHE A 283 -24.76 -0.54 9.25
N LEU A 284 -23.65 0.22 9.17
CA LEU A 284 -22.59 0.00 8.18
C LEU A 284 -21.92 -1.37 8.37
N LEU A 285 -21.69 -1.79 9.60
CA LEU A 285 -21.14 -3.11 9.90
C LEU A 285 -22.12 -4.22 9.50
N THR A 286 -23.39 -4.05 9.80
CA THR A 286 -24.42 -5.04 9.44
C THR A 286 -24.56 -5.18 7.92
N GLU A 287 -24.64 -4.05 7.20
CA GLU A 287 -24.70 -4.02 5.74
C GLU A 287 -23.37 -4.42 5.07
N GLY A 288 -22.25 -4.15 5.75
CA GLY A 288 -20.90 -4.38 5.23
C GLY A 288 -20.27 -5.72 5.64
N THR A 289 -20.89 -6.49 6.53
CA THR A 289 -20.34 -7.77 6.94
C THR A 289 -20.92 -8.89 6.09
N ASP A 290 -20.08 -9.39 5.18
CA ASP A 290 -20.30 -10.67 4.50
C ASP A 290 -19.07 -11.54 4.73
N GLN A 291 -19.26 -12.69 5.37
CA GLN A 291 -18.19 -13.61 5.71
C GLN A 291 -17.40 -14.12 4.51
N ARG A 292 -17.99 -14.06 3.30
CA ARG A 292 -17.34 -14.48 2.04
C ARG A 292 -16.45 -13.41 1.44
N TYR A 293 -16.73 -12.12 1.71
CA TYR A 293 -16.08 -11.00 1.03
C TYR A 293 -15.28 -10.09 1.97
N GLY A 294 -15.36 -10.31 3.29
CA GLY A 294 -14.58 -9.59 4.30
C GLY A 294 -14.66 -8.06 4.18
N ALA A 295 -13.56 -7.38 4.42
CA ALA A 295 -13.48 -5.91 4.39
C ALA A 295 -13.84 -5.28 3.03
N ARG A 296 -13.79 -6.02 1.92
CA ARG A 296 -14.18 -5.49 0.59
C ARG A 296 -15.68 -5.14 0.54
N HIS A 297 -16.51 -5.91 1.24
CA HIS A 297 -17.95 -5.63 1.32
C HIS A 297 -18.23 -4.39 2.18
N LEU A 298 -17.53 -4.26 3.29
CA LEU A 298 -17.58 -3.07 4.15
C LEU A 298 -17.21 -1.79 3.40
N LYS A 299 -16.15 -1.82 2.62
CA LYS A 299 -15.76 -0.67 1.78
C LYS A 299 -16.86 -0.27 0.79
N ARG A 300 -17.50 -1.23 0.14
CA ARG A 300 -18.63 -0.97 -0.76
C ARG A 300 -19.85 -0.41 0.00
N ALA A 301 -20.10 -0.87 1.23
CA ALA A 301 -21.17 -0.33 2.06
C ALA A 301 -20.90 1.15 2.43
N ILE A 302 -19.65 1.50 2.76
CA ILE A 302 -19.24 2.89 3.03
C ILE A 302 -19.39 3.74 1.77
N GLU A 303 -18.92 3.30 0.62
CA GLU A 303 -19.06 4.03 -0.64
C GLU A 303 -20.54 4.30 -0.95
N ARG A 304 -21.41 3.29 -0.83
CA ARG A 304 -22.83 3.41 -1.14
C ARG A 304 -23.59 4.29 -0.14
N ASN A 305 -23.35 4.12 1.17
CA ASN A 305 -24.17 4.73 2.20
C ASN A 305 -23.60 6.04 2.76
N ILE A 306 -22.32 6.33 2.51
CA ILE A 306 -21.65 7.56 2.98
C ILE A 306 -21.14 8.39 1.81
N VAL A 307 -20.25 7.86 0.98
CA VAL A 307 -19.55 8.66 -0.03
C VAL A 307 -20.52 9.20 -1.08
N TYR A 308 -21.39 8.37 -1.65
CA TYR A 308 -22.35 8.83 -2.65
C TYR A 308 -23.35 9.86 -2.11
N PRO A 309 -23.98 9.67 -0.91
CA PRO A 309 -24.81 10.70 -0.33
C PRO A 309 -24.06 12.01 -0.03
N LEU A 310 -22.85 11.95 0.54
CA LEU A 310 -22.04 13.14 0.78
C LEU A 310 -21.70 13.87 -0.52
N ALA A 311 -21.38 13.15 -1.58
CA ALA A 311 -21.14 13.74 -2.91
C ALA A 311 -22.37 14.47 -3.44
N ASN A 312 -23.58 13.92 -3.23
CA ASN A 312 -24.83 14.56 -3.61
C ASN A 312 -25.09 15.83 -2.79
N LEU A 313 -24.86 15.80 -1.47
CA LEU A 313 -25.00 16.96 -0.60
C LEU A 313 -24.07 18.12 -1.01
N LEU A 314 -22.84 17.79 -1.39
CA LEU A 314 -21.88 18.76 -1.95
C LEU A 314 -22.32 19.30 -3.31
N ALA A 315 -22.77 18.43 -4.20
CA ALA A 315 -23.19 18.82 -5.56
C ALA A 315 -24.45 19.71 -5.57
N THR A 316 -25.30 19.54 -4.56
CA THR A 316 -26.55 20.31 -4.37
C THR A 316 -26.39 21.49 -3.42
N GLU A 317 -25.16 21.81 -3.02
CA GLU A 317 -24.84 22.93 -2.14
C GLU A 317 -25.59 22.91 -0.78
N GLN A 318 -25.95 21.71 -0.28
CA GLN A 318 -26.58 21.54 1.02
C GLN A 318 -25.57 21.54 2.16
N VAL A 319 -24.29 21.32 1.87
CA VAL A 319 -23.17 21.34 2.82
C VAL A 319 -22.11 22.31 2.30
N HIS A 320 -21.63 23.17 3.18
CA HIS A 320 -20.66 24.23 2.89
C HIS A 320 -19.34 24.00 3.63
N VAL A 321 -18.35 24.80 3.26
CA VAL A 321 -17.04 24.80 3.93
C VAL A 321 -17.21 25.16 5.41
N GLY A 322 -16.65 24.34 6.29
CA GLY A 322 -16.70 24.54 7.73
C GLY A 322 -17.91 23.94 8.44
N ASP A 323 -18.82 23.29 7.71
CA ASP A 323 -19.96 22.62 8.33
C ASP A 323 -19.56 21.36 9.11
N LEU A 324 -20.37 21.01 10.10
CA LEU A 324 -20.32 19.71 10.78
C LEU A 324 -21.58 18.90 10.43
N VAL A 325 -21.39 17.77 9.76
CA VAL A 325 -22.47 16.87 9.35
C VAL A 325 -22.53 15.66 10.27
N ARG A 326 -23.67 15.43 10.92
CA ARG A 326 -23.94 14.19 11.65
C ARG A 326 -24.60 13.18 10.73
N ILE A 327 -24.03 11.98 10.68
CA ILE A 327 -24.55 10.82 9.98
C ILE A 327 -25.15 9.88 11.02
N ASP A 328 -26.46 9.62 10.93
CA ASP A 328 -27.21 8.88 11.94
C ASP A 328 -28.11 7.79 11.32
N TRP A 329 -28.54 6.85 12.14
CA TRP A 329 -29.51 5.81 11.77
C TRP A 329 -30.57 5.68 12.85
N ASP A 330 -31.82 5.63 12.44
CA ASP A 330 -33.00 5.55 13.33
C ASP A 330 -33.36 4.14 13.76
N GLY A 331 -32.59 3.12 13.33
CA GLY A 331 -32.81 1.71 13.67
C GLY A 331 -33.87 1.03 12.79
N VAL A 332 -34.55 1.73 11.90
CA VAL A 332 -35.66 1.19 11.08
C VAL A 332 -35.49 1.45 9.60
N ALA A 333 -35.01 2.62 9.22
CA ALA A 333 -34.84 3.03 7.83
C ALA A 333 -33.77 2.17 7.11
N LYS A 334 -33.95 2.02 5.79
CA LYS A 334 -32.96 1.34 4.91
C LYS A 334 -31.78 2.25 4.50
N ALA A 335 -31.76 3.49 4.99
CA ALA A 335 -30.74 4.46 4.63
C ALA A 335 -30.35 5.29 5.85
N LEU A 336 -29.13 5.82 5.82
CA LEU A 336 -28.62 6.75 6.81
C LEU A 336 -29.25 8.15 6.63
N SER A 337 -29.42 8.88 7.73
CA SER A 337 -29.84 10.28 7.75
C SER A 337 -28.63 11.19 7.90
N PHE A 338 -28.67 12.34 7.24
CA PHE A 338 -27.62 13.35 7.26
C PHE A 338 -28.17 14.65 7.80
N VAL A 339 -27.60 15.15 8.88
CA VAL A 339 -28.08 16.36 9.58
C VAL A 339 -26.91 17.31 9.76
N ARG A 340 -27.06 18.56 9.32
CA ARG A 340 -26.09 19.61 9.60
C ARG A 340 -26.26 20.05 11.07
N GLU A 341 -25.23 19.88 11.89
CA GLU A 341 -25.26 20.21 13.33
C GLU A 341 -24.79 21.64 13.61
N SER A 342 -23.82 22.14 12.84
CA SER A 342 -23.33 23.51 12.98
C SER A 342 -22.87 24.06 11.65
N GLU A 343 -23.07 25.36 11.46
CA GLU A 343 -22.58 26.10 10.29
C GLU A 343 -21.24 26.76 10.62
N GLY A 344 -20.27 26.64 9.71
CA GLY A 344 -19.00 27.34 9.83
C GLY A 344 -18.17 26.99 11.08
N ALA A 345 -18.31 25.77 11.62
CA ALA A 345 -17.58 25.33 12.83
C ALA A 345 -16.06 25.30 12.65
N LEU A 346 -15.56 25.33 11.41
CA LEU A 346 -14.14 25.34 11.05
C LEU A 346 -13.78 26.70 10.42
N ILE A 347 -13.82 27.77 11.19
CA ILE A 347 -13.38 29.10 10.72
C ILE A 347 -11.85 29.21 10.66
N GLU A 348 -11.13 28.42 11.42
CA GLU A 348 -9.69 28.25 11.27
C GLU A 348 -9.44 27.08 10.33
N THR A 349 -8.90 27.40 9.13
CA THR A 349 -8.28 26.34 8.29
C THR A 349 -7.29 25.62 9.18
N PRO A 350 -7.46 24.31 9.46
CA PRO A 350 -6.37 23.57 10.06
C PRO A 350 -5.18 23.79 9.11
N GLU A 351 -4.05 24.26 9.65
CA GLU A 351 -2.80 24.17 8.88
C GLU A 351 -2.79 22.82 8.21
N PRO A 352 -2.50 22.74 6.89
CA PRO A 352 -2.50 21.47 6.22
C PRO A 352 -1.67 20.56 7.11
N MET A 353 -2.29 19.52 7.66
CA MET A 353 -1.54 18.50 8.37
C MET A 353 -0.56 17.99 7.33
N VAL A 354 0.63 18.59 7.36
CA VAL A 354 1.78 18.13 6.58
C VAL A 354 1.79 16.65 6.83
N SER A 355 1.46 15.87 5.81
CA SER A 355 1.39 14.43 5.95
C SER A 355 2.67 14.06 6.68
N ARG A 356 2.59 13.25 7.71
CA ARG A 356 3.76 12.83 8.50
C ARG A 356 4.87 12.30 7.58
N ALA A 357 4.49 11.85 6.38
CA ALA A 357 5.35 11.52 5.26
C ALA A 357 6.08 12.75 4.68
N ALA A 358 5.44 13.91 4.54
CA ALA A 358 6.08 15.13 4.05
C ALA A 358 7.02 15.72 5.10
N ALA A 359 6.64 15.70 6.38
CA ALA A 359 7.54 16.10 7.48
C ALA A 359 8.74 15.17 7.61
N ILE A 360 8.56 13.87 7.35
CA ILE A 360 9.65 12.89 7.28
C ILE A 360 10.52 13.15 6.05
N GLN A 361 9.93 13.56 4.94
CA GLN A 361 10.66 13.91 3.71
C GLN A 361 11.49 15.18 3.92
N GLU A 362 10.94 16.24 4.52
CA GLU A 362 11.68 17.48 4.85
C GLU A 362 12.76 17.26 5.88
N ALA A 363 12.54 16.44 6.89
CA ALA A 363 13.56 16.03 7.84
C ALA A 363 14.66 15.15 7.20
N ARG A 364 14.33 14.42 6.13
CA ARG A 364 15.30 13.62 5.35
C ARG A 364 16.15 14.45 4.42
N ASP A 365 15.61 15.55 3.88
CA ASP A 365 16.31 16.41 2.91
C ASP A 365 17.27 17.44 3.57
N GLY A 366 17.42 17.39 4.89
CA GLY A 366 18.48 18.11 5.63
C GLY A 366 18.39 19.64 5.56
N LYS A 367 17.22 20.21 5.27
CA LYS A 367 16.97 21.64 5.41
C LYS A 367 16.74 21.96 6.89
N ALA A 368 17.80 22.39 7.55
CA ALA A 368 17.71 23.02 8.86
C ALA A 368 16.82 24.26 8.73
N VAL A 369 15.65 24.22 9.36
CA VAL A 369 14.85 25.43 9.54
C VAL A 369 15.46 26.19 10.69
N ASP A 370 16.11 27.32 10.38
CA ASP A 370 16.53 28.29 11.37
C ASP A 370 15.33 28.73 12.21
N ALA A 371 15.42 28.55 13.51
CA ALA A 371 14.44 29.04 14.47
C ALA A 371 14.41 30.57 14.44
N PRO A 372 13.26 31.24 14.48
CA PRO A 372 13.18 32.68 14.55
C PRO A 372 13.68 33.17 15.92
N ALA A 373 14.80 33.90 15.91
CA ALA A 373 15.28 34.63 17.06
C ALA A 373 14.33 35.81 17.35
N VAL A 374 13.91 35.88 18.60
CA VAL A 374 13.07 36.94 19.16
C VAL A 374 13.78 38.29 19.00
N ALA A 375 13.11 39.25 18.38
CA ALA A 375 13.55 40.60 18.16
C ALA A 375 13.63 41.38 19.47
N ALA A 376 14.76 42.04 19.71
CA ALA A 376 14.82 43.23 20.55
C ALA A 376 15.20 44.42 19.66
N ALA A 377 14.40 45.47 19.75
CA ALA A 377 14.55 46.72 19.04
C ALA A 377 15.82 47.49 19.47
N ASP A 378 16.53 48.15 18.57
CA ASP A 378 16.69 49.60 18.67
C ASP A 378 17.35 50.22 17.42
N ALA A 379 17.05 51.47 17.25
CA ALA A 379 17.24 52.35 16.12
C ALA A 379 18.69 52.74 15.79
N SER A 380 18.96 53.14 14.55
CA SER A 380 19.53 54.41 14.17
C SER A 380 20.34 54.37 12.84
N SER A 381 19.84 55.17 11.92
CA SER A 381 20.55 56.07 10.95
C SER A 381 21.53 55.57 9.88
N ALA A 382 21.13 55.93 8.67
CA ALA A 382 21.80 56.77 7.69
C ALA A 382 22.74 56.18 6.62
N GLN A 383 22.28 56.36 5.39
CA GLN A 383 22.94 56.93 4.21
C GLN A 383 23.93 56.14 3.33
N SER A 384 23.51 56.07 2.12
CA SER A 384 24.14 56.46 0.84
C SER A 384 25.05 55.44 0.14
N SER A 385 24.78 55.06 -1.02
CA SER A 385 25.03 55.54 -2.36
C SER A 385 25.25 54.39 -3.36
N LEU A 386 24.48 54.39 -4.40
CA LEU A 386 24.78 53.78 -5.70
C LEU A 386 25.91 54.51 -6.42
N PRO A 387 26.61 53.98 -7.41
CA PRO A 387 26.02 53.81 -8.74
C PRO A 387 26.54 52.65 -9.60
N ALA A 388 25.68 52.22 -10.47
CA ALA A 388 25.73 51.97 -11.92
C ALA A 388 27.02 51.61 -12.66
N ALA A 389 27.01 50.60 -13.50
CA ALA A 389 27.09 50.65 -14.96
C ALA A 389 27.21 49.27 -15.61
N SER A 390 26.35 49.02 -16.58
CA SER A 390 26.49 48.11 -17.73
C SER A 390 27.49 48.68 -18.76
N PRO A 391 27.73 48.11 -19.98
CA PRO A 391 27.32 46.86 -20.63
C PRO A 391 28.35 46.25 -21.63
N ALA A 392 27.88 45.31 -22.47
CA ALA A 392 28.37 44.90 -23.81
C ALA A 392 29.48 43.82 -23.84
N ALA A 393 29.57 42.86 -24.75
CA ALA A 393 29.07 42.70 -26.10
C ALA A 393 29.17 41.21 -26.54
N ALA A 394 28.29 40.81 -27.44
CA ALA A 394 28.52 39.67 -28.33
C ALA A 394 29.39 40.07 -29.52
N PRO A 395 30.01 39.16 -30.27
CA PRO A 395 29.48 38.81 -31.57
C PRO A 395 29.73 37.36 -32.09
N GLN A 396 28.77 36.82 -32.88
CA GLN A 396 28.88 36.34 -34.27
C GLN A 396 30.04 35.34 -34.59
N GLY A 397 29.91 34.19 -35.21
CA GLY A 397 29.10 33.77 -36.27
C GLY A 397 29.86 32.80 -37.19
N ARG A 398 29.18 31.97 -38.03
CA ARG A 398 29.66 31.20 -39.21
C ARG A 398 30.18 29.79 -38.92
N LYS A 399 29.85 28.73 -39.63
CA LYS A 399 29.18 28.41 -40.92
C LYS A 399 29.12 26.88 -40.99
N LYS A 400 28.08 26.33 -41.61
CA LYS A 400 28.07 24.98 -42.24
C LYS A 400 29.06 24.92 -43.42
N PRO A 401 29.52 23.76 -43.84
CA PRO A 401 28.92 23.08 -45.00
C PRO A 401 28.78 21.55 -44.82
N GLU A 402 27.76 20.96 -45.27
CA GLU A 402 27.36 20.19 -46.44
C GLU A 402 28.32 19.07 -46.95
N ARG A 403 27.73 17.88 -47.11
CA ARG A 403 27.94 16.79 -48.09
C ARG A 403 29.20 15.94 -47.96
N SER A 404 29.01 14.67 -47.77
CA SER A 404 28.77 13.60 -48.78
C SER A 404 28.12 12.38 -48.12
#